data_567d6e8b9ef690743f7282a5a45183df
#
_entry.id   567d6e8b9ef690743f7282a5a45183df
#
_cell.length_a   1.000
_cell.length_b   1.000
_cell.length_c   1.000
_cell.angle_alpha   90.00
_cell.angle_beta   90.00
_cell.angle_gamma   90.00
#
_symmetry.space_group_name_H-M   'P 1'
#
loop_
_entity.id
_entity.type
_entity.pdbx_description
1 polymer ?
#
loop_
_entity_poly.entity_id
_entity_poly.type
_entity_poly.pdbx_seq_one_letter_code
_entity_poly.pdbx_strand_id
1 'polypeptide(L)'
;MRKILYIICWALAGVGLYSCSLDEPSYGKTTSDNYYQKESDIEQALTGAYLQLRTTWNEYALNHYFVGDCSTDDALKGGGNDGDRAEVRDLSDFTIYTTNGEVGRRWEILYRLINRCNDVIYYAPDAIGNEELLKRYANEAKALRAFGYYCLVTTFGEVPLITTPMQPAEILQIPRSPLEKVYECIVNDLTDASALPAKGDYSEDDAYRATRGFAKTMLAKTYMFKGDFTSAETVLHDIIEVDKDYTLLSDYGMNWRTEYENSSESVFEIANKVYDKNIATGTNVPHFFTSRRISGYQGYGFHVPTQDLYDAFDADDPRITYVFTQTGDRYKGDTEAQDNAESPSGYHDYKMTVPAVEKTGFDVWMISYNIRLIRYSDVLLMYAEVLNENGKPGLALPYLNDVRERARKTNPIDPRRDQQAYIPATTTNTLPDITETDQKRLKEIIWKERRCELAMEGWRRDDLMRQKRFGTVMRAYATKYNTSKGANFRDDRDYLFPIPQGERDKSNNILSQNPGF
;
A
#
# COMPACT_ATOMS: atom_id res chain seq x y z
N MET A 1 -29.87 44.00 -66.41
CA MET A 1 -28.67 43.84 -65.49
C MET A 1 -29.03 43.58 -64.05
N ARG A 2 -29.98 44.26 -63.41
CA ARG A 2 -30.32 44.00 -61.97
C ARG A 2 -30.88 42.58 -61.69
N LYS A 3 -31.59 41.93 -62.56
CA LYS A 3 -32.14 40.56 -62.35
C LYS A 3 -31.08 39.47 -62.49
N ILE A 4 -30.03 39.68 -63.26
CA ILE A 4 -28.90 38.72 -63.39
C ILE A 4 -28.00 38.79 -62.15
N LEU A 5 -27.86 39.95 -61.52
CA LEU A 5 -27.08 40.12 -60.31
C LEU A 5 -27.68 39.36 -59.10
N TYR A 6 -29.05 39.36 -59.02
CA TYR A 6 -29.72 38.59 -57.94
C TYR A 6 -29.64 37.08 -58.14
N ILE A 7 -29.58 36.55 -59.33
CA ILE A 7 -29.44 35.13 -59.63
C ILE A 7 -27.99 34.68 -59.30
N ILE A 8 -27.01 35.51 -59.59
CA ILE A 8 -25.60 35.22 -59.24
C ILE A 8 -25.37 35.28 -57.71
N CYS A 9 -25.99 36.21 -56.98
CA CYS A 9 -25.91 36.26 -55.50
C CYS A 9 -26.61 35.05 -54.84
N TRP A 10 -27.73 34.55 -55.41
CA TRP A 10 -28.42 33.36 -54.92
C TRP A 10 -27.66 32.05 -55.25
N ALA A 11 -26.97 31.96 -56.36
CA ALA A 11 -26.12 30.85 -56.75
C ALA A 11 -24.83 30.80 -55.88
N LEU A 12 -24.25 31.94 -55.52
CA LEU A 12 -23.11 32.03 -54.60
C LEU A 12 -23.48 31.77 -53.13
N ALA A 13 -24.73 32.08 -52.71
CA ALA A 13 -25.21 31.77 -51.37
C ALA A 13 -25.54 30.26 -51.19
N GLY A 14 -25.88 29.54 -52.28
CA GLY A 14 -26.17 28.10 -52.27
C GLY A 14 -24.92 27.20 -52.22
N VAL A 15 -23.75 27.70 -52.58
CA VAL A 15 -22.48 26.93 -52.54
C VAL A 15 -21.79 27.05 -51.20
N GLY A 16 -22.18 28.00 -50.34
CA GLY A 16 -21.55 28.25 -49.02
C GLY A 16 -22.07 27.39 -47.86
N LEU A 17 -23.00 26.44 -48.09
CA LEU A 17 -23.59 25.63 -47.01
C LEU A 17 -23.20 24.14 -47.02
N TYR A 18 -22.27 23.73 -47.87
CA TYR A 18 -21.58 22.47 -47.65
C TYR A 18 -20.42 22.75 -46.66
N SER A 19 -20.77 22.84 -45.40
CA SER A 19 -19.80 22.59 -44.33
C SER A 19 -19.36 21.13 -44.47
N CYS A 20 -18.26 20.88 -45.17
CA CYS A 20 -17.51 19.65 -44.94
C CYS A 20 -17.23 19.60 -43.45
N SER A 21 -17.76 18.61 -42.76
CA SER A 21 -17.19 18.21 -41.48
C SER A 21 -15.74 17.86 -41.79
N LEU A 22 -14.83 18.73 -41.41
CA LEU A 22 -13.40 18.42 -41.35
C LEU A 22 -13.19 17.46 -40.14
N ASP A 23 -13.73 16.27 -40.24
CA ASP A 23 -13.24 15.13 -39.52
C ASP A 23 -11.91 14.73 -40.21
N GLU A 24 -10.88 15.52 -39.99
CA GLU A 24 -9.54 15.07 -40.30
C GLU A 24 -9.29 13.86 -39.41
N PRO A 25 -9.08 12.67 -39.99
CA PRO A 25 -8.57 11.55 -39.18
C PRO A 25 -7.30 12.04 -38.53
N SER A 26 -7.23 11.95 -37.23
CA SER A 26 -6.08 12.43 -36.43
C SER A 26 -4.86 11.52 -36.67
N TYR A 27 -4.29 11.64 -37.88
CA TYR A 27 -3.04 10.95 -38.22
C TYR A 27 -1.96 11.34 -37.25
N GLY A 28 -1.40 10.33 -36.53
CA GLY A 28 -0.32 10.53 -35.55
C GLY A 28 -0.75 10.99 -34.16
N LYS A 29 -2.05 11.10 -33.86
CA LYS A 29 -2.54 11.30 -32.48
C LYS A 29 -3.09 9.99 -31.94
N THR A 30 -2.59 9.56 -30.80
CA THR A 30 -3.13 8.44 -30.05
C THR A 30 -4.41 8.89 -29.35
N THR A 31 -5.53 8.27 -29.68
CA THR A 31 -6.85 8.46 -29.04
C THR A 31 -7.29 7.13 -28.43
N SER A 32 -8.26 7.13 -27.52
CA SER A 32 -8.84 5.90 -26.99
C SER A 32 -9.32 4.94 -28.09
N ASP A 33 -9.84 5.49 -29.20
CA ASP A 33 -10.40 4.70 -30.30
C ASP A 33 -9.35 3.99 -31.16
N ASN A 34 -8.09 4.43 -31.14
CA ASN A 34 -7.01 3.86 -31.94
C ASN A 34 -5.83 3.29 -31.12
N TYR A 35 -5.87 3.37 -29.79
CA TYR A 35 -4.80 2.90 -28.92
C TYR A 35 -5.00 1.43 -28.54
N TYR A 36 -6.01 1.05 -27.85
CA TYR A 36 -6.20 -0.28 -27.26
C TYR A 36 -6.54 -1.39 -28.28
N GLN A 37 -5.81 -1.46 -29.40
CA GLN A 37 -6.16 -2.36 -30.51
C GLN A 37 -5.45 -3.71 -30.44
N LYS A 38 -4.30 -3.79 -29.77
CA LYS A 38 -3.43 -4.95 -29.76
C LYS A 38 -3.05 -5.34 -28.34
N GLU A 39 -2.66 -6.60 -28.17
CA GLU A 39 -2.10 -7.14 -26.93
C GLU A 39 -1.02 -6.26 -26.34
N SER A 40 -0.07 -5.77 -27.17
CA SER A 40 1.00 -4.87 -26.70
C SER A 40 0.50 -3.54 -26.16
N ASP A 41 -0.62 -3.03 -26.67
CA ASP A 41 -1.22 -1.78 -26.19
C ASP A 41 -1.86 -2.00 -24.82
N ILE A 42 -2.53 -3.14 -24.64
CA ILE A 42 -3.12 -3.56 -23.36
C ILE A 42 -2.03 -3.78 -22.31
N GLU A 43 -0.93 -4.43 -22.68
CA GLU A 43 0.22 -4.62 -21.78
C GLU A 43 0.83 -3.30 -21.33
N GLN A 44 1.01 -2.35 -22.25
CA GLN A 44 1.50 -1.01 -21.93
C GLN A 44 0.52 -0.25 -21.01
N ALA A 45 -0.79 -0.36 -21.26
CA ALA A 45 -1.81 0.23 -20.40
C ALA A 45 -1.79 -0.36 -18.99
N LEU A 46 -1.65 -1.69 -18.87
CA LEU A 46 -1.50 -2.38 -17.60
C LEU A 46 -0.22 -1.94 -16.86
N THR A 47 0.90 -1.83 -17.58
CA THR A 47 2.14 -1.26 -17.02
C THR A 47 1.91 0.15 -16.49
N GLY A 48 1.13 0.97 -17.21
CA GLY A 48 0.69 2.28 -16.76
C GLY A 48 -0.14 2.26 -15.47
N ALA A 49 -0.91 1.19 -15.21
CA ALA A 49 -1.61 0.99 -13.95
C ALA A 49 -0.63 0.66 -12.80
N TYR A 50 0.29 -0.28 -12.98
CA TYR A 50 1.33 -0.58 -11.99
C TYR A 50 2.18 0.66 -11.63
N LEU A 51 2.48 1.50 -12.62
CA LEU A 51 3.23 2.74 -12.40
C LEU A 51 2.52 3.73 -11.47
N GLN A 52 1.19 3.63 -11.27
CA GLN A 52 0.51 4.49 -10.29
C GLN A 52 0.93 4.16 -8.84
N LEU A 53 1.32 2.93 -8.56
CA LEU A 53 1.88 2.54 -7.26
C LEU A 53 3.33 3.03 -7.08
N ARG A 54 4.02 3.32 -8.20
CA ARG A 54 5.45 3.64 -8.24
C ARG A 54 5.75 5.08 -8.60
N THR A 55 4.87 6.00 -8.80
CA THR A 55 5.11 7.37 -9.29
C THR A 55 6.46 8.00 -8.90
N THR A 56 6.93 9.01 -9.64
CA THR A 56 8.28 9.63 -9.57
C THR A 56 8.77 9.94 -8.14
N TRP A 57 7.87 10.21 -7.21
CA TRP A 57 8.18 10.51 -5.82
C TRP A 57 7.68 9.41 -4.86
N ASN A 58 7.34 8.22 -5.38
CA ASN A 58 6.74 7.12 -4.60
C ASN A 58 5.59 7.59 -3.70
N GLU A 59 4.76 8.45 -4.24
CA GLU A 59 3.66 9.09 -3.52
C GLU A 59 2.74 8.07 -2.86
N TYR A 60 2.46 6.96 -3.56
CA TYR A 60 1.64 5.89 -2.99
C TYR A 60 2.32 5.27 -1.77
N ALA A 61 3.58 4.85 -1.88
CA ALA A 61 4.28 4.19 -0.78
C ALA A 61 4.43 5.12 0.43
N LEU A 62 4.87 6.37 0.24
CA LEU A 62 4.95 7.35 1.32
C LEU A 62 3.59 7.56 1.99
N ASN A 63 2.53 7.74 1.19
CA ASN A 63 1.17 7.92 1.71
C ASN A 63 0.66 6.67 2.44
N HIS A 64 0.98 5.46 1.94
CA HIS A 64 0.64 4.21 2.60
C HIS A 64 1.19 4.15 4.03
N TYR A 65 2.47 4.45 4.22
CA TYR A 65 3.11 4.46 5.54
C TYR A 65 2.59 5.60 6.44
N PHE A 66 2.41 6.80 5.89
CA PHE A 66 1.90 7.93 6.67
C PHE A 66 0.46 7.69 7.15
N VAL A 67 -0.39 7.16 6.30
CA VAL A 67 -1.78 6.81 6.66
C VAL A 67 -1.83 5.56 7.53
N GLY A 68 -1.05 4.54 7.21
CA GLY A 68 -1.10 3.24 7.88
C GLY A 68 -0.45 3.22 9.25
N ASP A 69 0.66 3.92 9.44
CA ASP A 69 1.45 3.86 10.67
C ASP A 69 1.50 5.21 11.41
N CYS A 70 1.79 6.34 10.73
CA CYS A 70 1.90 7.63 11.43
C CYS A 70 0.59 8.11 12.04
N SER A 71 -0.57 7.65 11.55
CA SER A 71 -1.87 7.91 12.19
C SER A 71 -2.13 7.03 13.42
N THR A 72 -1.20 6.13 13.80
CA THR A 72 -1.40 5.10 14.84
C THR A 72 -0.37 5.18 15.96
N ASP A 73 -0.45 4.24 16.90
CA ASP A 73 0.49 4.07 18.01
C ASP A 73 1.86 3.52 17.59
N ASP A 74 2.08 3.16 16.33
CA ASP A 74 3.33 2.55 15.86
C ASP A 74 4.37 3.57 15.42
N ALA A 75 3.99 4.66 14.72
CA ALA A 75 4.97 5.62 14.21
C ALA A 75 4.65 7.08 14.52
N LEU A 76 5.68 7.86 14.78
CA LEU A 76 5.64 9.33 14.82
C LEU A 76 5.92 9.88 13.42
N LYS A 77 5.46 11.11 13.16
CA LYS A 77 5.74 11.80 11.89
C LYS A 77 7.26 11.94 11.64
N GLY A 78 8.03 12.37 12.64
CA GLY A 78 9.45 12.70 12.47
C GLY A 78 9.65 13.98 11.64
N GLY A 79 10.71 13.99 10.81
CA GLY A 79 11.09 15.14 10.00
C GLY A 79 11.93 16.16 10.77
N GLY A 80 12.21 17.33 10.16
CA GLY A 80 13.10 18.33 10.72
C GLY A 80 12.48 19.25 11.76
N ASN A 81 11.18 19.47 11.69
CA ASN A 81 10.42 20.33 12.61
C ASN A 81 8.91 20.10 12.40
N ASP A 82 8.08 20.77 13.22
CA ASP A 82 6.62 20.60 13.16
C ASP A 82 5.96 21.04 11.85
N GLY A 83 6.54 22.01 11.15
CA GLY A 83 6.04 22.49 9.86
C GLY A 83 6.41 21.59 8.69
N ASP A 84 7.38 20.70 8.90
CA ASP A 84 7.82 19.76 7.88
C ASP A 84 6.76 18.65 7.71
N ARG A 85 6.08 18.60 6.57
CA ARG A 85 4.91 17.75 6.31
C ARG A 85 3.85 17.85 7.42
N ALA A 86 3.37 19.05 7.69
CA ALA A 86 2.36 19.32 8.73
C ALA A 86 1.09 18.47 8.55
N GLU A 87 0.75 18.13 7.31
CA GLU A 87 -0.40 17.29 6.97
C GLU A 87 -0.30 15.89 7.60
N VAL A 88 0.91 15.32 7.72
CA VAL A 88 1.13 14.02 8.39
C VAL A 88 0.96 14.16 9.91
N ARG A 89 1.36 15.30 10.50
CA ARG A 89 1.10 15.58 11.91
C ARG A 89 -0.42 15.65 12.17
N ASP A 90 -1.18 16.28 11.28
CA ASP A 90 -2.63 16.37 11.43
C ASP A 90 -3.30 14.99 11.43
N LEU A 91 -2.78 14.02 10.66
CA LEU A 91 -3.23 12.63 10.73
C LEU A 91 -2.96 12.02 12.11
N SER A 92 -1.78 12.27 12.65
CA SER A 92 -1.33 11.78 13.95
C SER A 92 -2.12 12.34 15.13
N ASP A 93 -2.43 13.64 15.07
CA ASP A 93 -3.09 14.38 16.14
C ASP A 93 -4.62 14.38 16.01
N PHE A 94 -5.16 13.77 14.94
CA PHE A 94 -6.59 13.77 14.62
C PHE A 94 -7.20 15.18 14.51
N THR A 95 -6.43 16.08 13.89
CA THR A 95 -6.83 17.46 13.55
C THR A 95 -6.99 17.61 12.03
N ILE A 96 -7.48 16.56 11.38
CA ILE A 96 -7.54 16.44 9.93
C ILE A 96 -8.56 17.44 9.36
N TYR A 97 -8.12 18.22 8.37
CA TYR A 97 -8.97 19.14 7.59
C TYR A 97 -9.40 18.50 6.28
N THR A 98 -10.51 18.95 5.74
CA THR A 98 -11.00 18.51 4.41
C THR A 98 -10.06 18.89 3.27
N THR A 99 -9.13 19.81 3.49
CA THR A 99 -8.08 20.25 2.57
C THR A 99 -6.70 19.65 2.86
N ASN A 100 -6.61 18.66 3.77
CA ASN A 100 -5.34 18.00 4.09
C ASN A 100 -4.72 17.34 2.86
N GLY A 101 -3.46 17.66 2.56
CA GLY A 101 -2.77 17.23 1.35
C GLY A 101 -2.57 15.72 1.25
N GLU A 102 -2.31 15.03 2.37
CA GLU A 102 -2.14 13.56 2.36
C GLU A 102 -3.47 12.83 2.13
N VAL A 103 -4.58 13.37 2.65
CA VAL A 103 -5.92 12.85 2.39
C VAL A 103 -6.29 13.01 0.91
N GLY A 104 -6.05 14.19 0.33
CA GLY A 104 -6.29 14.45 -1.08
C GLY A 104 -5.43 13.57 -1.99
N ARG A 105 -4.14 13.41 -1.66
CA ARG A 105 -3.18 12.56 -2.38
C ARG A 105 -3.63 11.10 -2.42
N ARG A 106 -4.09 10.54 -1.28
CA ARG A 106 -4.59 9.17 -1.23
C ARG A 106 -5.77 8.94 -2.17
N TRP A 107 -6.73 9.86 -2.16
CA TRP A 107 -7.87 9.82 -3.07
C TRP A 107 -7.44 9.86 -4.54
N GLU A 108 -6.61 10.82 -4.89
CA GLU A 108 -6.15 11.03 -6.27
C GLU A 108 -5.37 9.83 -6.82
N ILE A 109 -4.40 9.31 -6.09
CA ILE A 109 -3.57 8.19 -6.53
C ILE A 109 -4.43 6.95 -6.76
N LEU A 110 -5.31 6.63 -5.81
CA LEU A 110 -6.15 5.43 -5.90
C LEU A 110 -7.16 5.52 -7.05
N TYR A 111 -7.75 6.67 -7.29
CA TYR A 111 -8.63 6.83 -8.47
C TYR A 111 -7.86 6.85 -9.78
N ARG A 112 -6.64 7.38 -9.83
CA ARG A 112 -5.79 7.23 -11.03
C ARG A 112 -5.47 5.76 -11.32
N LEU A 113 -5.14 4.98 -10.30
CA LEU A 113 -4.95 3.53 -10.43
C LEU A 113 -6.22 2.85 -10.97
N ILE A 114 -7.38 3.09 -10.34
CA ILE A 114 -8.66 2.52 -10.73
C ILE A 114 -9.00 2.85 -12.19
N ASN A 115 -8.83 4.12 -12.60
CA ASN A 115 -9.10 4.54 -13.97
C ASN A 115 -8.22 3.80 -14.99
N ARG A 116 -6.92 3.65 -14.72
CA ARG A 116 -6.01 2.86 -15.59
C ARG A 116 -6.41 1.40 -15.66
N CYS A 117 -6.84 0.82 -14.54
CA CYS A 117 -7.36 -0.55 -14.52
C CYS A 117 -8.66 -0.68 -15.32
N ASN A 118 -9.56 0.30 -15.22
CA ASN A 118 -10.81 0.31 -15.99
C ASN A 118 -10.54 0.28 -17.50
N ASP A 119 -9.54 1.04 -17.99
CA ASP A 119 -9.16 1.01 -19.40
C ASP A 119 -8.74 -0.42 -19.82
N VAL A 120 -7.85 -1.04 -19.07
CA VAL A 120 -7.37 -2.41 -19.37
C VAL A 120 -8.53 -3.41 -19.37
N ILE A 121 -9.38 -3.39 -18.33
CA ILE A 121 -10.48 -4.34 -18.17
C ILE A 121 -11.51 -4.19 -19.30
N TYR A 122 -11.75 -2.95 -19.73
CA TYR A 122 -12.75 -2.64 -20.76
C TYR A 122 -12.29 -3.01 -22.16
N TYR A 123 -11.02 -2.72 -22.51
CA TYR A 123 -10.54 -2.89 -23.88
C TYR A 123 -9.87 -4.24 -24.15
N ALA A 124 -9.35 -4.93 -23.13
CA ALA A 124 -8.64 -6.20 -23.31
C ALA A 124 -9.47 -7.28 -24.06
N PRO A 125 -10.78 -7.44 -23.81
CA PRO A 125 -11.56 -8.48 -24.49
C PRO A 125 -11.66 -8.33 -26.01
N ASP A 126 -11.57 -7.08 -26.52
CA ASP A 126 -11.71 -6.77 -27.94
C ASP A 126 -10.37 -6.57 -28.66
N ALA A 127 -9.25 -6.63 -27.94
CA ALA A 127 -7.93 -6.43 -28.50
C ALA A 127 -7.46 -7.66 -29.29
N ILE A 128 -6.67 -7.42 -30.37
CA ILE A 128 -6.10 -8.46 -31.20
C ILE A 128 -4.83 -8.99 -30.56
N GLY A 129 -4.78 -10.29 -30.22
CA GLY A 129 -3.60 -10.92 -29.60
C GLY A 129 -3.89 -12.30 -29.06
N ASN A 130 -3.06 -12.75 -28.12
CA ASN A 130 -3.24 -14.00 -27.41
C ASN A 130 -4.35 -13.85 -26.37
N GLU A 131 -5.45 -14.58 -26.53
CA GLU A 131 -6.64 -14.49 -25.66
C GLU A 131 -6.31 -14.81 -24.18
N GLU A 132 -5.40 -15.75 -23.91
CA GLU A 132 -5.00 -16.11 -22.55
C GLU A 132 -4.20 -14.98 -21.90
N LEU A 133 -3.30 -14.33 -22.64
CA LEU A 133 -2.56 -13.16 -22.14
C LEU A 133 -3.47 -11.96 -21.91
N LEU A 134 -4.36 -11.68 -22.84
CA LEU A 134 -5.33 -10.59 -22.69
C LEU A 134 -6.23 -10.81 -21.48
N LYS A 135 -6.70 -12.04 -21.25
CA LYS A 135 -7.45 -12.42 -20.04
C LYS A 135 -6.60 -12.28 -18.78
N ARG A 136 -5.32 -12.67 -18.81
CA ARG A 136 -4.38 -12.47 -17.70
C ARG A 136 -4.25 -10.98 -17.37
N TYR A 137 -4.01 -10.13 -18.36
CA TYR A 137 -3.88 -8.69 -18.17
C TYR A 137 -5.15 -8.05 -17.58
N ALA A 138 -6.33 -8.45 -18.05
CA ALA A 138 -7.58 -8.02 -17.46
C ALA A 138 -7.72 -8.44 -15.98
N ASN A 139 -7.33 -9.66 -15.63
CA ASN A 139 -7.38 -10.15 -14.26
C ASN A 139 -6.33 -9.46 -13.35
N GLU A 140 -5.14 -9.16 -13.85
CA GLU A 140 -4.17 -8.33 -13.12
C GLU A 140 -4.73 -6.93 -12.84
N ALA A 141 -5.36 -6.29 -13.86
CA ALA A 141 -6.02 -5.00 -13.67
C ALA A 141 -7.18 -5.06 -12.68
N LYS A 142 -7.97 -6.16 -12.66
CA LYS A 142 -9.01 -6.39 -11.64
C LYS A 142 -8.41 -6.47 -10.23
N ALA A 143 -7.31 -7.23 -10.04
CA ALA A 143 -6.63 -7.31 -8.75
C ALA A 143 -6.16 -5.92 -8.25
N LEU A 144 -5.58 -5.11 -9.14
CA LEU A 144 -5.13 -3.76 -8.81
C LEU A 144 -6.29 -2.79 -8.57
N ARG A 145 -7.40 -2.91 -9.33
CA ARG A 145 -8.61 -2.10 -9.12
C ARG A 145 -9.24 -2.40 -7.76
N ALA A 146 -9.37 -3.66 -7.44
CA ALA A 146 -9.87 -4.11 -6.15
C ALA A 146 -8.99 -3.63 -4.99
N PHE A 147 -7.66 -3.69 -5.14
CA PHE A 147 -6.72 -3.11 -4.19
C PHE A 147 -6.96 -1.60 -4.01
N GLY A 148 -7.14 -0.87 -5.10
CA GLY A 148 -7.46 0.55 -5.07
C GLY A 148 -8.75 0.84 -4.30
N TYR A 149 -9.83 0.10 -4.60
CA TYR A 149 -11.10 0.25 -3.88
C TYR A 149 -11.02 -0.20 -2.42
N TYR A 150 -10.30 -1.27 -2.11
CA TYR A 150 -10.05 -1.66 -0.71
C TYR A 150 -9.43 -0.51 0.08
N CYS A 151 -8.35 0.08 -0.44
CA CYS A 151 -7.69 1.22 0.19
C CYS A 151 -8.62 2.45 0.33
N LEU A 152 -9.51 2.68 -0.64
CA LEU A 152 -10.50 3.77 -0.57
C LEU A 152 -11.55 3.52 0.50
N VAL A 153 -12.17 2.35 0.52
CA VAL A 153 -13.26 2.08 1.47
C VAL A 153 -12.77 1.99 2.92
N THR A 154 -11.58 1.46 3.15
CA THR A 154 -10.99 1.39 4.50
C THR A 154 -10.58 2.79 5.00
N THR A 155 -10.40 3.75 4.09
CA THR A 155 -10.03 5.13 4.44
C THR A 155 -11.24 6.08 4.50
N PHE A 156 -12.13 6.03 3.49
CA PHE A 156 -13.19 7.03 3.28
C PHE A 156 -14.61 6.48 3.48
N GLY A 157 -14.79 5.17 3.62
CA GLY A 157 -16.10 4.54 3.63
C GLY A 157 -16.72 4.52 2.24
N GLU A 158 -17.94 5.03 2.10
CA GLU A 158 -18.60 5.14 0.79
C GLU A 158 -17.82 6.05 -0.16
N VAL A 159 -17.65 5.62 -1.41
CA VAL A 159 -16.92 6.33 -2.47
C VAL A 159 -17.61 6.13 -3.82
N PRO A 160 -17.39 7.00 -4.82
CA PRO A 160 -17.86 6.77 -6.19
C PRO A 160 -17.37 5.44 -6.75
N LEU A 161 -18.29 4.59 -7.22
CA LEU A 161 -17.95 3.33 -7.88
C LEU A 161 -17.91 3.54 -9.39
N ILE A 162 -16.70 3.53 -9.96
CA ILE A 162 -16.41 3.74 -11.38
C ILE A 162 -15.75 2.48 -11.90
N THR A 163 -16.43 1.73 -12.78
CA THR A 163 -15.97 0.41 -13.24
C THR A 163 -15.66 0.34 -14.73
N THR A 164 -15.90 1.44 -15.45
CA THR A 164 -15.66 1.56 -16.89
C THR A 164 -14.96 2.88 -17.21
N PRO A 165 -14.29 3.00 -18.37
CA PRO A 165 -13.77 4.28 -18.84
C PRO A 165 -14.90 5.31 -18.99
N MET A 166 -14.71 6.52 -18.48
CA MET A 166 -15.69 7.59 -18.50
C MET A 166 -14.99 8.93 -18.75
N GLN A 167 -15.74 9.89 -19.34
CA GLN A 167 -15.24 11.24 -19.49
C GLN A 167 -15.18 11.96 -18.14
N PRO A 168 -14.21 12.86 -17.91
CA PRO A 168 -14.07 13.57 -16.63
C PRO A 168 -15.35 14.27 -16.16
N ALA A 169 -16.13 14.83 -17.08
CA ALA A 169 -17.39 15.49 -16.75
C ALA A 169 -18.47 14.52 -16.23
N GLU A 170 -18.47 13.27 -16.71
CA GLU A 170 -19.40 12.22 -16.28
C GLU A 170 -19.01 11.70 -14.89
N ILE A 171 -17.71 11.48 -14.66
CA ILE A 171 -17.16 11.06 -13.36
C ILE A 171 -17.59 12.01 -12.24
N LEU A 172 -17.57 13.32 -12.49
CA LEU A 172 -17.96 14.32 -11.53
C LEU A 172 -19.45 14.31 -11.14
N GLN A 173 -20.29 13.58 -11.89
CA GLN A 173 -21.71 13.42 -11.60
C GLN A 173 -22.02 12.15 -10.79
N ILE A 174 -21.03 11.31 -10.51
CA ILE A 174 -21.23 10.05 -9.79
C ILE A 174 -21.21 10.32 -8.29
N PRO A 175 -22.31 10.06 -7.55
CA PRO A 175 -22.31 10.20 -6.10
C PRO A 175 -21.53 9.04 -5.44
N ARG A 176 -21.33 9.15 -4.14
CA ARG A 176 -20.81 8.04 -3.32
C ARG A 176 -21.77 6.85 -3.42
N SER A 177 -21.23 5.68 -3.66
CA SER A 177 -21.98 4.42 -3.74
C SER A 177 -22.11 3.78 -2.36
N PRO A 178 -23.23 3.09 -2.08
CA PRO A 178 -23.34 2.30 -0.85
C PRO A 178 -22.15 1.37 -0.68
N LEU A 179 -21.62 1.32 0.52
CA LEU A 179 -20.40 0.57 0.87
C LEU A 179 -20.44 -0.89 0.38
N GLU A 180 -21.62 -1.54 0.52
CA GLU A 180 -21.79 -2.94 0.09
C GLU A 180 -21.61 -3.13 -1.42
N LYS A 181 -21.99 -2.13 -2.24
CA LYS A 181 -21.78 -2.18 -3.69
C LYS A 181 -20.31 -2.09 -4.06
N VAL A 182 -19.53 -1.31 -3.31
CA VAL A 182 -18.09 -1.24 -3.52
C VAL A 182 -17.42 -2.55 -3.08
N TYR A 183 -17.83 -3.14 -1.97
CA TYR A 183 -17.35 -4.47 -1.57
C TYR A 183 -17.72 -5.58 -2.55
N GLU A 184 -18.93 -5.55 -3.10
CA GLU A 184 -19.33 -6.48 -4.17
C GLU A 184 -18.38 -6.41 -5.37
N CYS A 185 -18.03 -5.21 -5.82
CA CYS A 185 -17.04 -5.01 -6.89
C CYS A 185 -15.66 -5.57 -6.51
N ILE A 186 -15.17 -5.26 -5.31
CA ILE A 186 -13.87 -5.76 -4.81
C ILE A 186 -13.85 -7.29 -4.81
N VAL A 187 -14.89 -7.92 -4.24
CA VAL A 187 -14.98 -9.39 -4.12
C VAL A 187 -15.04 -10.05 -5.50
N ASN A 188 -15.84 -9.51 -6.42
CA ASN A 188 -15.95 -10.05 -7.78
C ASN A 188 -14.62 -9.94 -8.53
N ASP A 189 -13.97 -8.77 -8.50
CA ASP A 189 -12.68 -8.56 -9.13
C ASP A 189 -11.60 -9.51 -8.61
N LEU A 190 -11.52 -9.68 -7.28
CA LEU A 190 -10.53 -10.57 -6.65
C LEU A 190 -10.84 -12.04 -6.86
N THR A 191 -12.11 -12.42 -6.97
CA THR A 191 -12.52 -13.79 -7.32
C THR A 191 -12.07 -14.12 -8.74
N ASP A 192 -12.31 -13.23 -9.71
CA ASP A 192 -11.82 -13.42 -11.08
C ASP A 192 -10.29 -13.45 -11.13
N ALA A 193 -9.63 -12.55 -10.41
CA ALA A 193 -8.18 -12.46 -10.33
C ALA A 193 -7.53 -13.65 -9.60
N SER A 194 -8.28 -14.45 -8.84
CA SER A 194 -7.80 -15.68 -8.22
C SER A 194 -7.43 -16.76 -9.25
N ALA A 195 -7.80 -16.58 -10.52
CA ALA A 195 -7.37 -17.41 -11.65
C ALA A 195 -6.00 -16.98 -12.25
N LEU A 196 -5.34 -15.97 -11.71
CA LEU A 196 -3.99 -15.57 -12.12
C LEU A 196 -2.96 -16.68 -11.88
N PRO A 197 -1.82 -16.66 -12.60
CA PRO A 197 -0.74 -17.62 -12.39
C PRO A 197 -0.23 -17.62 -10.95
N ALA A 198 0.36 -18.73 -10.54
CA ALA A 198 1.16 -18.82 -9.33
C ALA A 198 2.42 -17.94 -9.46
N LYS A 199 3.01 -17.57 -8.33
CA LYS A 199 4.24 -16.78 -8.31
C LYS A 199 5.37 -17.38 -9.14
N GLY A 200 5.54 -18.70 -9.09
CA GLY A 200 6.58 -19.42 -9.83
C GLY A 200 6.31 -19.61 -11.33
N ASP A 201 5.12 -19.29 -11.81
CA ASP A 201 4.71 -19.50 -13.21
C ASP A 201 4.99 -18.27 -14.10
N TYR A 202 5.37 -17.13 -13.50
CA TYR A 202 5.72 -15.93 -14.26
C TYR A 202 7.15 -15.99 -14.80
N SER A 203 7.35 -15.40 -15.99
CA SER A 203 8.70 -15.14 -16.51
C SER A 203 9.48 -14.18 -15.61
N GLU A 204 10.80 -14.11 -15.76
CA GLU A 204 11.64 -13.19 -15.01
C GLU A 204 11.21 -11.72 -15.22
N ASP A 205 10.80 -11.36 -16.43
CA ASP A 205 10.33 -10.01 -16.77
C ASP A 205 8.98 -9.67 -16.12
N ASP A 206 8.15 -10.66 -15.85
CA ASP A 206 6.83 -10.53 -15.24
C ASP A 206 6.81 -10.83 -13.72
N ALA A 207 7.96 -11.10 -13.12
CA ALA A 207 8.08 -11.64 -11.75
C ALA A 207 7.45 -10.78 -10.63
N TYR A 208 7.20 -9.51 -10.89
CA TYR A 208 6.60 -8.57 -9.94
C TYR A 208 5.12 -8.24 -10.23
N ARG A 209 4.51 -8.95 -11.16
CA ARG A 209 3.08 -8.78 -11.48
C ARG A 209 2.20 -9.40 -10.39
N ALA A 210 0.94 -8.98 -10.34
CA ALA A 210 -0.05 -9.54 -9.43
C ALA A 210 -0.28 -11.04 -9.70
N THR A 211 -0.26 -11.84 -8.63
CA THR A 211 -0.40 -13.30 -8.67
C THR A 211 -1.75 -13.73 -8.09
N ARG A 212 -2.12 -15.01 -8.28
CA ARG A 212 -3.28 -15.58 -7.59
C ARG A 212 -3.19 -15.41 -6.06
N GLY A 213 -1.99 -15.52 -5.51
CA GLY A 213 -1.77 -15.35 -4.08
C GLY A 213 -2.00 -13.91 -3.60
N PHE A 214 -1.61 -12.91 -4.40
CA PHE A 214 -1.96 -11.51 -4.11
C PHE A 214 -3.49 -11.30 -4.13
N ALA A 215 -4.17 -11.76 -5.19
CA ALA A 215 -5.61 -11.63 -5.32
C ALA A 215 -6.36 -12.30 -4.15
N LYS A 216 -6.03 -13.54 -3.84
CA LYS A 216 -6.62 -14.29 -2.71
C LYS A 216 -6.32 -13.62 -1.36
N THR A 217 -5.10 -13.10 -1.16
CA THR A 217 -4.76 -12.39 0.09
C THR A 217 -5.59 -11.13 0.27
N MET A 218 -5.76 -10.33 -0.78
CA MET A 218 -6.62 -9.15 -0.73
C MET A 218 -8.10 -9.50 -0.53
N LEU A 219 -8.55 -10.64 -1.10
CA LEU A 219 -9.90 -11.15 -0.89
C LEU A 219 -10.12 -11.53 0.59
N ALA A 220 -9.18 -12.22 1.21
CA ALA A 220 -9.22 -12.55 2.63
C ALA A 220 -9.20 -11.29 3.51
N LYS A 221 -8.34 -10.30 3.22
CA LYS A 221 -8.34 -9.00 3.92
C LYS A 221 -9.70 -8.30 3.80
N THR A 222 -10.32 -8.35 2.63
CA THR A 222 -11.66 -7.76 2.41
C THR A 222 -12.72 -8.44 3.26
N TYR A 223 -12.76 -9.77 3.29
CA TYR A 223 -13.67 -10.52 4.14
C TYR A 223 -13.45 -10.26 5.63
N MET A 224 -12.18 -10.23 6.08
CA MET A 224 -11.85 -9.89 7.47
C MET A 224 -12.31 -8.48 7.85
N PHE A 225 -12.14 -7.51 6.95
CA PHE A 225 -12.58 -6.13 7.20
C PHE A 225 -14.11 -6.03 7.29
N LYS A 226 -14.83 -6.84 6.50
CA LYS A 226 -16.29 -7.00 6.58
C LYS A 226 -16.77 -7.79 7.83
N GLY A 227 -15.88 -8.50 8.50
CA GLY A 227 -16.19 -9.40 9.60
C GLY A 227 -16.73 -10.77 9.14
N ASP A 228 -16.57 -11.12 7.86
CA ASP A 228 -16.91 -12.43 7.29
C ASP A 228 -15.72 -13.39 7.44
N PHE A 229 -15.51 -13.87 8.66
CA PHE A 229 -14.40 -14.77 8.98
C PHE A 229 -14.55 -16.16 8.34
N THR A 230 -15.78 -16.59 8.04
CA THR A 230 -16.02 -17.90 7.38
C THR A 230 -15.49 -17.89 5.94
N SER A 231 -15.82 -16.86 5.17
CA SER A 231 -15.29 -16.71 3.80
C SER A 231 -13.77 -16.46 3.81
N ALA A 232 -13.27 -15.68 4.77
CA ALA A 232 -11.84 -15.46 4.92
C ALA A 232 -11.08 -16.76 5.23
N GLU A 233 -11.61 -17.64 6.08
CA GLU A 233 -11.01 -18.94 6.39
C GLU A 233 -10.83 -19.79 5.12
N THR A 234 -11.88 -19.88 4.29
CA THR A 234 -11.84 -20.66 3.06
C THR A 234 -10.71 -20.17 2.13
N VAL A 235 -10.62 -18.87 1.91
CA VAL A 235 -9.61 -18.28 1.01
C VAL A 235 -8.20 -18.46 1.56
N LEU A 236 -7.99 -18.24 2.87
CA LEU A 236 -6.67 -18.39 3.51
C LEU A 236 -6.21 -19.84 3.54
N HIS A 237 -7.13 -20.78 3.78
CA HIS A 237 -6.88 -22.22 3.65
C HIS A 237 -6.38 -22.56 2.25
N ASP A 238 -7.02 -22.03 1.21
CA ASP A 238 -6.62 -22.29 -0.17
C ASP A 238 -5.18 -21.80 -0.44
N ILE A 239 -4.80 -20.61 0.02
CA ILE A 239 -3.44 -20.09 -0.15
C ILE A 239 -2.41 -21.01 0.52
N ILE A 240 -2.69 -21.41 1.76
CA ILE A 240 -1.72 -22.07 2.65
C ILE A 240 -1.66 -23.58 2.38
N GLU A 241 -2.81 -24.24 2.22
CA GLU A 241 -2.87 -25.70 2.19
C GLU A 241 -3.08 -26.28 0.80
N VAL A 242 -3.60 -25.50 -0.14
CA VAL A 242 -3.85 -25.96 -1.52
C VAL A 242 -2.83 -25.41 -2.49
N ASP A 243 -2.70 -24.09 -2.62
CA ASP A 243 -1.79 -23.44 -3.57
C ASP A 243 -0.31 -23.63 -3.20
N LYS A 244 0.05 -23.37 -1.96
CA LYS A 244 1.41 -23.53 -1.41
C LYS A 244 2.50 -22.77 -2.18
N ASP A 245 2.14 -21.60 -2.71
CA ASP A 245 3.05 -20.78 -3.54
C ASP A 245 4.11 -20.04 -2.72
N TYR A 246 3.94 -19.98 -1.38
CA TYR A 246 4.75 -19.16 -0.50
C TYR A 246 5.32 -19.95 0.67
N THR A 247 6.47 -19.50 1.17
CA THR A 247 7.08 -20.01 2.41
C THR A 247 7.74 -18.88 3.16
N LEU A 248 7.80 -18.99 4.49
CA LEU A 248 8.59 -18.06 5.31
C LEU A 248 10.08 -18.18 4.95
N LEU A 249 10.77 -17.05 4.91
CA LEU A 249 12.24 -17.04 4.91
C LEU A 249 12.75 -17.59 6.25
N SER A 250 13.92 -18.19 6.26
CA SER A 250 14.51 -18.78 7.46
C SER A 250 14.92 -17.77 8.52
N ASP A 251 15.11 -16.52 8.13
CA ASP A 251 15.51 -15.40 8.97
C ASP A 251 14.67 -14.17 8.63
N TYR A 252 14.11 -13.50 9.66
CA TYR A 252 13.31 -12.30 9.49
C TYR A 252 14.04 -11.15 8.78
N GLY A 253 15.33 -10.99 9.11
CA GLY A 253 16.16 -9.93 8.55
C GLY A 253 16.38 -10.03 7.04
N MET A 254 16.23 -11.23 6.47
CA MET A 254 16.33 -11.44 5.02
C MET A 254 15.27 -10.64 4.25
N ASN A 255 14.09 -10.44 4.85
CA ASN A 255 13.04 -9.64 4.21
C ASN A 255 13.45 -8.18 3.94
N TRP A 256 14.47 -7.66 4.61
CA TRP A 256 14.89 -6.26 4.49
C TRP A 256 16.18 -6.08 3.70
N ARG A 257 16.57 -7.09 2.94
CA ARG A 257 17.77 -7.08 2.07
C ARG A 257 17.36 -7.08 0.61
N THR A 258 18.10 -6.34 -0.20
CA THR A 258 17.85 -6.23 -1.65
C THR A 258 18.04 -7.56 -2.39
N GLU A 259 18.95 -8.42 -1.91
CA GLU A 259 19.19 -9.74 -2.48
C GLU A 259 18.03 -10.74 -2.29
N TYR A 260 17.08 -10.44 -1.40
CA TYR A 260 15.88 -11.26 -1.15
C TYR A 260 14.59 -10.59 -1.63
N GLU A 261 14.70 -9.62 -2.53
CA GLU A 261 13.54 -9.07 -3.20
C GLU A 261 12.81 -10.13 -4.02
N ASN A 262 11.49 -10.06 -4.03
CA ASN A 262 10.63 -11.07 -4.63
C ASN A 262 10.90 -12.50 -4.13
N SER A 263 11.27 -12.65 -2.85
CA SER A 263 11.53 -13.94 -2.21
C SER A 263 10.28 -14.82 -2.10
N SER A 264 10.45 -16.06 -1.62
CA SER A 264 9.33 -16.98 -1.34
C SER A 264 8.34 -16.45 -0.30
N GLU A 265 8.70 -15.48 0.53
CA GLU A 265 7.81 -14.85 1.51
C GLU A 265 7.07 -13.64 0.93
N SER A 266 7.53 -13.06 -0.17
CA SER A 266 6.91 -11.89 -0.77
C SER A 266 5.63 -12.26 -1.53
N VAL A 267 4.49 -11.74 -1.07
CA VAL A 267 3.20 -11.89 -1.76
C VAL A 267 3.00 -10.77 -2.78
N PHE A 268 3.35 -9.54 -2.42
CA PHE A 268 3.31 -8.43 -3.35
C PHE A 268 4.32 -7.33 -2.98
N GLU A 269 5.09 -6.91 -3.97
CA GLU A 269 6.07 -5.82 -3.88
C GLU A 269 5.86 -4.79 -4.99
N ILE A 270 6.10 -3.53 -4.66
CA ILE A 270 6.27 -2.49 -5.68
C ILE A 270 7.74 -2.51 -6.11
N ALA A 271 7.99 -2.99 -7.33
CA ALA A 271 9.33 -3.09 -7.87
C ALA A 271 9.93 -1.71 -8.20
N ASN A 272 11.13 -1.47 -7.71
CA ASN A 272 11.89 -0.25 -7.94
C ASN A 272 13.33 -0.59 -8.33
N LYS A 273 13.71 -0.33 -9.57
CA LYS A 273 15.06 -0.58 -10.06
C LYS A 273 15.59 0.61 -10.81
N VAL A 274 16.80 1.00 -10.51
CA VAL A 274 17.51 2.03 -11.27
C VAL A 274 18.21 1.38 -12.45
N TYR A 275 17.73 1.66 -13.65
CA TYR A 275 18.32 1.17 -14.91
C TYR A 275 19.27 2.20 -15.52
N ASP A 276 18.95 3.48 -15.40
CA ASP A 276 19.71 4.59 -15.95
C ASP A 276 19.66 5.76 -14.97
N LYS A 277 20.81 6.37 -14.71
CA LYS A 277 20.96 7.56 -13.85
C LYS A 277 20.17 8.78 -14.33
N ASN A 278 19.80 8.81 -15.61
CA ASN A 278 19.04 9.92 -16.19
C ASN A 278 17.53 9.69 -16.16
N ILE A 279 17.09 8.51 -15.70
CA ILE A 279 15.67 8.13 -15.64
C ILE A 279 15.32 7.80 -14.19
N ALA A 280 14.41 8.56 -13.60
CA ALA A 280 13.95 8.37 -12.23
C ALA A 280 13.14 7.06 -12.08
N THR A 281 13.84 5.92 -12.01
CA THR A 281 13.24 4.58 -11.94
C THR A 281 13.38 3.89 -10.57
N GLY A 282 14.17 4.45 -9.65
CA GLY A 282 14.29 3.96 -8.28
C GLY A 282 13.23 4.50 -7.32
N THR A 283 13.43 4.25 -6.04
CA THR A 283 12.60 4.78 -4.95
C THR A 283 13.35 5.79 -4.09
N ASN A 284 12.62 6.77 -3.56
CA ASN A 284 13.14 7.71 -2.55
C ASN A 284 12.63 7.41 -1.14
N VAL A 285 11.82 6.37 -0.95
CA VAL A 285 11.24 6.02 0.36
C VAL A 285 12.31 5.82 1.44
N PRO A 286 13.42 5.08 1.19
CA PRO A 286 14.50 4.97 2.16
C PRO A 286 15.10 6.33 2.55
N HIS A 287 15.22 7.27 1.62
CA HIS A 287 15.71 8.61 1.90
C HIS A 287 14.78 9.41 2.83
N PHE A 288 13.47 9.25 2.67
CA PHE A 288 12.50 9.89 3.55
C PHE A 288 12.56 9.36 4.99
N PHE A 289 12.79 8.06 5.18
CA PHE A 289 12.65 7.40 6.47
C PHE A 289 13.95 7.21 7.22
N THR A 290 15.10 7.24 6.52
CA THR A 290 16.41 7.17 7.17
C THR A 290 16.69 8.41 8.04
N SER A 291 17.48 8.24 9.10
CA SER A 291 17.92 9.30 10.01
C SER A 291 18.53 10.50 9.25
N ARG A 292 18.34 11.69 9.80
CA ARG A 292 18.93 12.93 9.27
C ARG A 292 20.45 13.01 9.45
N ARG A 293 21.03 12.20 10.32
CA ARG A 293 22.44 12.25 10.70
C ARG A 293 23.14 10.92 10.45
N ILE A 294 23.17 10.50 9.19
CA ILE A 294 24.07 9.45 8.72
C ILE A 294 24.99 10.08 7.68
N SER A 295 26.28 9.93 7.87
CA SER A 295 27.28 10.43 6.93
C SER A 295 27.14 9.76 5.56
N GLY A 296 27.28 10.58 4.51
CA GLY A 296 27.20 10.13 3.13
C GLY A 296 25.77 9.84 2.61
N TYR A 297 24.77 9.89 3.50
CA TYR A 297 23.39 9.65 3.14
C TYR A 297 22.45 10.30 4.17
N GLN A 298 22.19 11.58 4.02
CA GLN A 298 21.27 12.29 4.90
C GLN A 298 19.82 11.99 4.51
N GLY A 299 19.09 11.28 5.38
CA GLY A 299 17.66 11.09 5.25
C GLY A 299 16.86 12.30 5.75
N TYR A 300 15.55 12.23 5.63
CA TYR A 300 14.65 13.25 6.19
C TYR A 300 14.10 12.91 7.56
N GLY A 301 14.27 11.67 8.04
CA GLY A 301 13.90 11.24 9.38
C GLY A 301 12.41 11.21 9.65
N PHE A 302 11.59 10.94 8.62
CA PHE A 302 10.15 10.68 8.80
C PHE A 302 9.89 9.22 9.20
N HIS A 303 8.63 8.91 9.57
CA HIS A 303 8.16 7.57 9.87
C HIS A 303 8.97 6.92 10.99
N VAL A 304 8.96 7.55 12.15
CA VAL A 304 9.80 7.19 13.29
C VAL A 304 9.08 6.23 14.22
N PRO A 305 9.61 5.03 14.51
CA PRO A 305 8.99 4.07 15.45
C PRO A 305 8.78 4.69 16.82
N THR A 306 7.64 4.40 17.45
CA THR A 306 7.36 4.89 18.81
C THR A 306 8.01 4.04 19.89
N GLN A 307 8.15 4.61 21.10
CA GLN A 307 8.51 3.84 22.30
C GLN A 307 7.44 2.78 22.61
N ASP A 308 6.16 3.05 22.34
CA ASP A 308 5.07 2.10 22.58
C ASP A 308 5.18 0.86 21.70
N LEU A 309 5.60 1.04 20.45
CA LEU A 309 5.90 -0.08 19.55
C LEU A 309 7.10 -0.88 20.08
N TYR A 310 8.16 -0.21 20.55
CA TYR A 310 9.32 -0.89 21.13
C TYR A 310 8.92 -1.72 22.35
N ASP A 311 8.12 -1.16 23.25
CA ASP A 311 7.61 -1.81 24.46
C ASP A 311 6.65 -2.99 24.17
N ALA A 312 6.10 -3.08 22.96
CA ALA A 312 5.23 -4.18 22.55
C ALA A 312 6.00 -5.48 22.28
N PHE A 313 7.28 -5.37 21.93
CA PHE A 313 8.13 -6.54 21.76
C PHE A 313 8.52 -7.14 23.11
N ASP A 314 8.72 -8.46 23.14
CA ASP A 314 9.36 -9.10 24.27
C ASP A 314 10.86 -8.70 24.28
N ALA A 315 11.46 -8.54 25.47
CA ALA A 315 12.79 -7.92 25.62
C ALA A 315 13.90 -8.61 24.79
N ASP A 316 13.76 -9.91 24.56
CA ASP A 316 14.72 -10.73 23.83
C ASP A 316 14.25 -11.07 22.40
N ASP A 317 13.26 -10.36 21.88
CA ASP A 317 12.76 -10.59 20.51
C ASP A 317 13.80 -10.14 19.47
N PRO A 318 14.38 -11.07 18.69
CA PRO A 318 15.44 -10.71 17.74
C PRO A 318 14.99 -9.73 16.66
N ARG A 319 13.68 -9.64 16.38
CA ARG A 319 13.13 -8.72 15.37
C ARG A 319 13.33 -7.26 15.74
N ILE A 320 13.53 -6.93 17.01
CA ILE A 320 13.81 -5.55 17.47
C ILE A 320 14.94 -4.94 16.65
N THR A 321 16.02 -5.70 16.39
CA THR A 321 17.18 -5.19 15.63
C THR A 321 16.89 -4.91 14.17
N TYR A 322 15.78 -5.43 13.64
CA TYR A 322 15.33 -5.23 12.26
C TYR A 322 14.14 -4.29 12.14
N VAL A 323 13.64 -3.75 13.23
CA VAL A 323 12.60 -2.73 13.24
C VAL A 323 13.17 -1.38 13.63
N PHE A 324 14.11 -1.36 14.60
CA PHE A 324 14.64 -0.14 15.18
C PHE A 324 16.13 0.03 14.89
N THR A 325 16.52 1.23 14.50
CA THR A 325 17.91 1.66 14.54
C THR A 325 18.13 2.53 15.77
N GLN A 326 19.33 2.49 16.34
CA GLN A 326 19.70 3.25 17.52
C GLN A 326 20.95 4.09 17.28
N THR A 327 21.17 5.09 18.14
CA THR A 327 22.42 5.86 18.14
C THR A 327 23.62 4.91 18.34
N GLY A 328 24.62 5.05 17.47
CA GLY A 328 25.81 4.22 17.48
C GLY A 328 25.80 3.07 16.47
N ASP A 329 24.65 2.73 15.90
CA ASP A 329 24.58 1.77 14.81
C ASP A 329 25.36 2.29 13.59
N ARG A 330 26.11 1.40 12.95
CA ARG A 330 26.83 1.70 11.71
C ARG A 330 26.56 0.62 10.68
N TYR A 331 26.32 1.04 9.46
CA TYR A 331 26.18 0.14 8.33
C TYR A 331 27.47 0.04 7.54
N LYS A 332 27.78 -1.16 7.02
CA LYS A 332 28.97 -1.36 6.18
C LYS A 332 28.97 -0.42 4.99
N GLY A 333 30.09 0.24 4.77
CA GLY A 333 30.23 1.25 3.73
C GLY A 333 29.70 2.64 4.10
N ASP A 334 29.12 2.82 5.28
CA ASP A 334 28.80 4.14 5.83
C ASP A 334 30.01 4.69 6.59
N THR A 335 30.28 5.98 6.46
CA THR A 335 31.47 6.61 7.03
C THR A 335 31.31 6.95 8.51
N GLU A 336 30.08 7.14 8.97
CA GLU A 336 29.79 7.53 10.35
C GLU A 336 28.70 6.64 10.96
N ALA A 337 28.70 6.55 12.29
CA ALA A 337 27.64 5.92 13.04
C ALA A 337 26.37 6.78 13.00
N GLN A 338 25.21 6.12 13.11
CA GLN A 338 23.92 6.76 13.18
C GLN A 338 23.81 7.59 14.48
N ASP A 339 23.31 8.82 14.35
CA ASP A 339 22.98 9.67 15.48
C ASP A 339 21.46 9.96 15.45
N ASN A 340 20.75 9.43 16.43
CA ASN A 340 19.32 9.59 16.58
C ASN A 340 18.93 10.72 17.56
N ALA A 341 19.85 11.59 17.92
CA ALA A 341 19.60 12.67 18.90
C ALA A 341 18.44 13.61 18.47
N GLU A 342 18.18 13.74 17.17
CA GLU A 342 17.06 14.53 16.66
C GLU A 342 15.77 13.71 16.47
N SER A 343 15.81 12.40 16.70
CA SER A 343 14.62 11.55 16.64
C SER A 343 13.74 11.78 17.86
N PRO A 344 12.43 12.01 17.68
CA PRO A 344 11.53 12.25 18.81
C PRO A 344 11.35 11.03 19.74
N SER A 345 11.70 9.82 19.29
CA SER A 345 11.67 8.59 20.11
C SER A 345 13.07 8.03 20.43
N GLY A 346 14.12 8.56 19.82
CA GLY A 346 15.47 8.00 19.88
C GLY A 346 15.72 6.83 18.91
N TYR A 347 14.73 6.46 18.10
CA TYR A 347 14.80 5.38 17.10
C TYR A 347 14.63 5.92 15.69
N HIS A 348 15.01 5.12 14.68
CA HIS A 348 14.57 5.27 13.29
C HIS A 348 14.18 3.91 12.70
N ASP A 349 13.43 3.94 11.61
CA ASP A 349 12.96 2.75 10.91
C ASP A 349 14.11 2.02 10.22
N TYR A 350 14.41 0.79 10.70
CA TYR A 350 15.42 -0.05 10.06
C TYR A 350 14.97 -0.57 8.70
N LYS A 351 13.71 -1.00 8.58
CA LYS A 351 13.20 -1.69 7.38
C LYS A 351 13.37 -0.87 6.11
N MET A 352 13.38 0.46 6.24
CA MET A 352 13.58 1.38 5.13
C MET A 352 15.00 1.94 5.05
N THR A 353 15.90 1.52 5.94
CA THR A 353 17.31 1.93 5.87
C THR A 353 18.08 1.01 4.94
N VAL A 354 18.68 1.57 3.89
CA VAL A 354 19.52 0.85 2.92
C VAL A 354 20.99 1.17 3.18
N PRO A 355 21.82 0.20 3.63
CA PRO A 355 23.25 0.41 3.85
C PRO A 355 23.98 0.80 2.55
N ALA A 356 25.12 1.50 2.67
CA ALA A 356 25.93 1.91 1.54
C ALA A 356 26.31 0.75 0.59
N VAL A 357 26.53 -0.45 1.13
CA VAL A 357 26.87 -1.65 0.35
C VAL A 357 25.74 -2.13 -0.56
N GLU A 358 24.50 -1.74 -0.29
CA GLU A 358 23.30 -2.09 -1.08
C GLU A 358 22.79 -0.92 -1.94
N LYS A 359 23.38 0.27 -1.80
CA LYS A 359 23.01 1.44 -2.61
C LYS A 359 23.50 1.25 -4.03
N THR A 360 22.63 0.83 -4.91
CA THR A 360 22.93 0.62 -6.33
C THR A 360 22.48 1.79 -7.21
N GLY A 361 21.91 2.83 -6.63
CA GLY A 361 21.49 4.05 -7.32
C GLY A 361 22.60 5.09 -7.47
N PHE A 362 22.42 6.02 -8.40
CA PHE A 362 23.37 7.10 -8.68
C PHE A 362 23.15 8.34 -7.83
N ASP A 363 22.02 8.40 -7.15
CA ASP A 363 21.59 9.53 -6.32
C ASP A 363 20.86 9.00 -5.08
N VAL A 364 20.96 9.74 -4.00
CA VAL A 364 20.22 9.49 -2.74
C VAL A 364 18.69 9.46 -2.94
N TRP A 365 18.21 10.05 -4.04
CA TRP A 365 16.81 10.11 -4.44
C TRP A 365 16.33 8.91 -5.27
N MET A 366 17.22 8.06 -5.73
CA MET A 366 16.91 6.95 -6.63
C MET A 366 17.67 5.71 -6.20
N ILE A 367 17.06 4.92 -5.32
CA ILE A 367 17.62 3.71 -4.78
C ILE A 367 16.88 2.51 -5.37
N SER A 368 17.60 1.48 -5.76
CA SER A 368 17.01 0.17 -6.09
C SER A 368 16.62 -0.51 -4.78
N TYR A 369 15.36 -0.38 -4.40
CA TYR A 369 14.80 -1.01 -3.22
C TYR A 369 13.30 -1.21 -3.41
N ASN A 370 12.84 -2.45 -3.39
CA ASN A 370 11.42 -2.77 -3.53
C ASN A 370 10.66 -2.46 -2.25
N ILE A 371 9.44 -1.96 -2.42
CA ILE A 371 8.52 -1.74 -1.30
C ILE A 371 7.69 -3.00 -1.10
N ARG A 372 7.92 -3.72 -0.03
CA ARG A 372 7.21 -4.94 0.33
C ARG A 372 5.88 -4.57 0.97
N LEU A 373 4.77 -4.77 0.23
CA LEU A 373 3.44 -4.43 0.72
C LEU A 373 2.80 -5.57 1.49
N ILE A 374 2.95 -6.81 1.03
CA ILE A 374 2.32 -7.97 1.64
C ILE A 374 3.32 -9.12 1.70
N ARG A 375 3.45 -9.73 2.87
CA ARG A 375 4.31 -10.89 3.13
C ARG A 375 3.49 -12.10 3.58
N TYR A 376 4.03 -13.29 3.37
CA TYR A 376 3.36 -14.54 3.73
C TYR A 376 3.14 -14.70 5.24
N SER A 377 3.99 -14.08 6.07
CA SER A 377 3.74 -14.02 7.52
C SER A 377 2.43 -13.32 7.88
N ASP A 378 2.02 -12.28 7.11
CA ASP A 378 0.69 -11.66 7.27
C ASP A 378 -0.42 -12.65 6.94
N VAL A 379 -0.27 -13.47 5.89
CA VAL A 379 -1.24 -14.51 5.51
C VAL A 379 -1.39 -15.54 6.63
N LEU A 380 -0.28 -16.03 7.20
CA LEU A 380 -0.31 -17.00 8.31
C LEU A 380 -0.99 -16.43 9.56
N LEU A 381 -0.67 -15.19 9.92
CA LEU A 381 -1.26 -14.52 11.09
C LEU A 381 -2.73 -14.15 10.87
N MET A 382 -3.14 -13.80 9.64
CA MET A 382 -4.56 -13.66 9.29
C MET A 382 -5.29 -14.99 9.44
N TYR A 383 -4.69 -16.09 9.01
CA TYR A 383 -5.32 -17.41 9.12
C TYR A 383 -5.45 -17.85 10.58
N ALA A 384 -4.41 -17.63 11.39
CA ALA A 384 -4.48 -17.87 12.84
C ALA A 384 -5.62 -17.05 13.50
N GLU A 385 -5.74 -15.78 13.15
CA GLU A 385 -6.81 -14.91 13.66
C GLU A 385 -8.19 -15.41 13.24
N VAL A 386 -8.36 -15.72 11.97
CA VAL A 386 -9.65 -16.18 11.41
C VAL A 386 -10.08 -17.51 12.00
N LEU A 387 -9.17 -18.47 12.15
CA LEU A 387 -9.46 -19.74 12.83
C LEU A 387 -9.91 -19.51 14.27
N ASN A 388 -9.24 -18.61 15.00
CA ASN A 388 -9.63 -18.26 16.35
C ASN A 388 -11.02 -17.60 16.40
N GLU A 389 -11.32 -16.65 15.50
CA GLU A 389 -12.63 -15.99 15.42
C GLU A 389 -13.75 -16.99 15.10
N ASN A 390 -13.47 -18.02 14.30
CA ASN A 390 -14.40 -19.09 13.96
C ASN A 390 -14.49 -20.21 15.04
N GLY A 391 -13.96 -19.98 16.25
CA GLY A 391 -14.05 -20.90 17.38
C GLY A 391 -13.14 -22.12 17.26
N LYS A 392 -12.04 -22.02 16.53
CA LYS A 392 -11.05 -23.09 16.29
C LYS A 392 -9.66 -22.73 16.86
N PRO A 393 -9.53 -22.27 18.12
CA PRO A 393 -8.26 -21.76 18.66
C PRO A 393 -7.12 -22.77 18.57
N GLY A 394 -7.39 -24.07 18.77
CA GLY A 394 -6.35 -25.10 18.68
C GLY A 394 -5.76 -25.25 17.27
N LEU A 395 -6.56 -24.97 16.21
CA LEU A 395 -6.09 -24.99 14.83
C LEU A 395 -5.32 -23.74 14.45
N ALA A 396 -5.46 -22.65 15.19
CA ALA A 396 -4.74 -21.40 14.98
C ALA A 396 -3.25 -21.49 15.41
N LEU A 397 -2.96 -22.32 16.41
CA LEU A 397 -1.63 -22.37 17.07
C LEU A 397 -0.48 -22.70 16.11
N PRO A 398 -0.56 -23.68 15.19
CA PRO A 398 0.53 -23.97 14.29
C PRO A 398 0.96 -22.74 13.48
N TYR A 399 0.04 -22.03 12.87
CA TYR A 399 0.31 -20.87 12.01
C TYR A 399 0.89 -19.69 12.78
N LEU A 400 0.41 -19.44 14.00
CA LEU A 400 0.96 -18.45 14.91
C LEU A 400 2.39 -18.85 15.32
N ASN A 401 2.60 -20.11 15.67
CA ASN A 401 3.89 -20.60 16.16
C ASN A 401 4.94 -20.72 15.05
N ASP A 402 4.56 -20.95 13.79
CA ASP A 402 5.47 -20.92 12.65
C ASP A 402 6.13 -19.53 12.51
N VAL A 403 5.36 -18.45 12.64
CA VAL A 403 5.89 -17.09 12.62
C VAL A 403 6.80 -16.83 13.82
N ARG A 404 6.42 -17.27 15.02
CA ARG A 404 7.22 -17.14 16.24
C ARG A 404 8.49 -17.98 16.18
N GLU A 405 8.42 -19.17 15.61
CA GLU A 405 9.59 -20.04 15.41
C GLU A 405 10.62 -19.37 14.49
N ARG A 406 10.17 -18.81 13.36
CA ARG A 406 11.03 -18.06 12.48
C ARG A 406 11.63 -16.83 13.19
N ALA A 407 10.81 -16.09 13.96
CA ALA A 407 11.27 -14.92 14.69
C ALA A 407 12.38 -15.26 15.69
N ARG A 408 12.23 -16.32 16.52
CA ARG A 408 13.27 -16.72 17.50
C ARG A 408 14.54 -17.31 16.87
N LYS A 409 14.44 -17.81 15.61
CA LYS A 409 15.61 -18.31 14.86
C LYS A 409 16.35 -17.19 14.13
N THR A 410 15.80 -16.00 14.09
CA THR A 410 16.40 -14.85 13.44
C THR A 410 17.71 -14.47 14.12
N ASN A 411 18.77 -14.28 13.33
CA ASN A 411 20.03 -13.78 13.86
C ASN A 411 19.82 -12.31 14.31
N PRO A 412 19.98 -11.99 15.60
CA PRO A 412 19.80 -10.63 16.09
C PRO A 412 20.87 -9.65 15.58
N ILE A 413 21.93 -10.16 14.94
CA ILE A 413 23.03 -9.35 14.41
C ILE A 413 22.96 -9.37 12.89
N ASP A 414 22.60 -8.24 12.30
CA ASP A 414 22.68 -8.09 10.84
C ASP A 414 24.15 -8.03 10.39
N PRO A 415 24.61 -8.95 9.52
CA PRO A 415 25.98 -8.95 9.04
C PRO A 415 26.37 -7.70 8.23
N ARG A 416 25.39 -6.89 7.80
CA ARG A 416 25.59 -5.61 7.11
C ARG A 416 25.81 -4.44 8.06
N ARG A 417 25.68 -4.64 9.37
CA ARG A 417 25.63 -3.59 10.38
C ARG A 417 26.64 -3.85 11.48
N ASP A 418 27.46 -2.86 11.79
CA ASP A 418 28.33 -2.87 12.96
C ASP A 418 27.54 -2.26 14.12
N GLN A 419 27.07 -3.10 15.03
CA GLN A 419 26.32 -2.66 16.19
C GLN A 419 27.28 -2.27 17.32
N GLN A 420 27.22 -1.02 17.74
CA GLN A 420 27.98 -0.54 18.90
C GLN A 420 27.11 -0.35 20.14
N ALA A 421 25.83 -0.08 19.99
CA ALA A 421 24.95 0.31 21.09
C ALA A 421 23.92 -0.76 21.49
N TYR A 422 23.61 -1.70 20.63
CA TYR A 422 22.55 -2.65 20.87
C TYR A 422 22.93 -4.09 20.47
N ILE A 423 23.05 -4.95 21.45
CA ILE A 423 23.10 -6.40 21.26
C ILE A 423 21.96 -6.96 22.09
N PRO A 424 20.92 -7.56 21.49
CA PRO A 424 19.89 -8.24 22.26
C PRO A 424 20.52 -9.33 23.11
N ALA A 425 20.01 -9.49 24.30
CA ALA A 425 20.40 -10.62 25.12
C ALA A 425 20.00 -11.92 24.40
N THR A 426 20.96 -12.73 23.99
CA THR A 426 20.69 -14.04 23.41
C THR A 426 20.26 -14.99 24.50
N THR A 427 18.96 -15.10 24.75
CA THR A 427 18.44 -16.15 25.64
C THR A 427 17.94 -17.31 24.79
N THR A 428 18.21 -18.51 25.24
CA THR A 428 17.81 -19.76 24.59
C THR A 428 16.30 -20.02 24.65
N ASN A 429 15.52 -19.11 25.24
CA ASN A 429 14.10 -19.29 25.52
C ASN A 429 13.22 -18.13 25.02
N THR A 430 13.73 -17.37 24.07
CA THR A 430 13.02 -16.26 23.44
C THR A 430 11.81 -16.75 22.64
N LEU A 431 10.68 -16.07 22.77
CA LEU A 431 9.44 -16.31 22.02
C LEU A 431 8.98 -17.79 22.06
N PRO A 432 8.69 -18.37 23.24
CA PRO A 432 8.21 -19.76 23.32
C PRO A 432 6.93 -19.94 22.54
N ASP A 433 6.63 -21.19 22.15
CA ASP A 433 5.38 -21.52 21.49
C ASP A 433 4.18 -21.15 22.35
N ILE A 434 3.19 -20.59 21.73
CA ILE A 434 1.89 -20.30 22.33
C ILE A 434 1.09 -21.60 22.43
N THR A 435 0.53 -21.85 23.61
CA THR A 435 -0.32 -23.01 23.92
C THR A 435 -1.71 -22.58 24.41
N GLU A 436 -1.97 -21.27 24.46
CA GLU A 436 -3.24 -20.72 24.90
C GLU A 436 -4.37 -21.09 23.93
N THR A 437 -5.48 -21.61 24.45
CA THR A 437 -6.66 -21.98 23.66
C THR A 437 -7.95 -21.26 24.10
N ASP A 438 -7.88 -20.40 25.11
CA ASP A 438 -9.00 -19.49 25.36
C ASP A 438 -9.08 -18.47 24.23
N GLN A 439 -10.20 -18.49 23.52
CA GLN A 439 -10.40 -17.69 22.31
C GLN A 439 -10.11 -16.19 22.51
N LYS A 440 -10.52 -15.64 23.65
CA LYS A 440 -10.36 -14.22 23.93
C LYS A 440 -8.88 -13.87 24.22
N ARG A 441 -8.20 -14.69 25.02
CA ARG A 441 -6.79 -14.48 25.32
C ARG A 441 -5.91 -14.74 24.11
N LEU A 442 -6.20 -15.79 23.34
CA LEU A 442 -5.48 -16.09 22.11
C LEU A 442 -5.63 -14.95 21.08
N LYS A 443 -6.82 -14.35 20.98
CA LYS A 443 -7.05 -13.18 20.12
C LYS A 443 -6.07 -12.04 20.43
N GLU A 444 -5.89 -11.65 21.70
CA GLU A 444 -4.97 -10.59 22.09
C GLU A 444 -3.51 -10.96 21.79
N ILE A 445 -3.16 -12.24 21.98
CA ILE A 445 -1.82 -12.75 21.64
C ILE A 445 -1.57 -12.65 20.14
N ILE A 446 -2.51 -13.08 19.29
CA ILE A 446 -2.39 -12.98 17.84
C ILE A 446 -2.26 -11.51 17.40
N TRP A 447 -3.05 -10.61 17.97
CA TRP A 447 -2.98 -9.18 17.65
C TRP A 447 -1.65 -8.54 18.05
N LYS A 448 -1.07 -8.96 19.20
CA LYS A 448 0.28 -8.56 19.61
C LYS A 448 1.32 -9.08 18.63
N GLU A 449 1.26 -10.36 18.26
CA GLU A 449 2.20 -10.97 17.32
C GLU A 449 2.14 -10.29 15.95
N ARG A 450 0.94 -10.02 15.45
CA ARG A 450 0.75 -9.25 14.20
C ARG A 450 1.41 -7.86 14.27
N ARG A 451 1.21 -7.15 15.38
CA ARG A 451 1.82 -5.82 15.58
C ARG A 451 3.36 -5.88 15.53
N CYS A 452 3.96 -6.87 16.20
CA CYS A 452 5.42 -7.03 16.20
C CYS A 452 5.96 -7.50 14.84
N GLU A 453 5.32 -8.47 14.23
CA GLU A 453 5.74 -9.04 12.94
C GLU A 453 5.65 -8.01 11.79
N LEU A 454 4.54 -7.29 11.73
CA LEU A 454 4.23 -6.33 10.66
C LEU A 454 4.56 -4.87 11.04
N ALA A 455 5.33 -4.66 12.10
CA ALA A 455 5.72 -3.33 12.58
C ALA A 455 6.31 -2.48 11.45
N MET A 456 5.85 -1.24 11.32
CA MET A 456 6.36 -0.27 10.34
C MET A 456 6.14 -0.68 8.86
N GLU A 457 5.11 -1.48 8.55
CA GLU A 457 4.78 -1.91 7.19
C GLU A 457 3.49 -1.27 6.62
N GLY A 458 2.93 -0.28 7.31
CA GLY A 458 1.78 0.50 6.83
C GLY A 458 0.41 -0.15 7.06
N TRP A 459 0.29 -1.23 7.84
CA TRP A 459 -0.96 -1.96 8.05
C TRP A 459 -1.61 -1.77 9.42
N ARG A 460 -0.94 -1.08 10.35
CA ARG A 460 -1.43 -0.92 11.72
C ARG A 460 -2.82 -0.31 11.81
N ARG A 461 -3.07 0.74 11.02
CA ARG A 461 -4.39 1.40 10.98
C ARG A 461 -5.50 0.44 10.56
N ASP A 462 -5.29 -0.35 9.50
CA ASP A 462 -6.27 -1.30 9.01
C ASP A 462 -6.60 -2.36 10.07
N ASP A 463 -5.59 -2.87 10.78
CA ASP A 463 -5.77 -3.80 11.90
C ASP A 463 -6.61 -3.16 13.02
N LEU A 464 -6.26 -1.96 13.48
CA LEU A 464 -7.01 -1.26 14.53
C LEU A 464 -8.45 -0.93 14.13
N MET A 465 -8.68 -0.60 12.86
CA MET A 465 -10.00 -0.32 12.30
C MET A 465 -10.89 -1.56 12.32
N ARG A 466 -10.46 -2.67 11.70
CA ARG A 466 -11.23 -3.92 11.63
C ARG A 466 -11.43 -4.57 13.00
N GLN A 467 -10.48 -4.38 13.93
CA GLN A 467 -10.56 -4.81 15.32
C GLN A 467 -11.46 -3.91 16.18
N LYS A 468 -11.95 -2.80 15.63
CA LYS A 468 -12.84 -1.83 16.31
C LYS A 468 -12.24 -1.24 17.60
N ARG A 469 -10.92 -1.07 17.65
CA ARG A 469 -10.22 -0.57 18.84
C ARG A 469 -9.36 0.67 18.60
N PHE A 470 -9.41 1.26 17.40
CA PHE A 470 -8.56 2.36 17.00
C PHE A 470 -8.64 3.53 18.01
N GLY A 471 -9.84 4.06 18.28
CA GLY A 471 -9.99 5.16 19.23
C GLY A 471 -9.55 4.82 20.65
N THR A 472 -9.80 3.60 21.12
CA THR A 472 -9.36 3.14 22.45
C THR A 472 -7.84 3.12 22.56
N VAL A 473 -7.16 2.57 21.54
CA VAL A 473 -5.69 2.50 21.52
C VAL A 473 -5.08 3.89 21.44
N MET A 474 -5.59 4.76 20.57
CA MET A 474 -5.02 6.10 20.41
C MET A 474 -5.19 6.99 21.64
N ARG A 475 -6.35 6.95 22.31
CA ARG A 475 -6.55 7.68 23.57
C ARG A 475 -5.68 7.13 24.71
N ALA A 476 -5.49 5.82 24.77
CA ALA A 476 -4.59 5.21 25.74
C ALA A 476 -3.12 5.64 25.50
N TYR A 477 -2.69 5.66 24.23
CA TYR A 477 -1.38 6.18 23.83
C TYR A 477 -1.20 7.65 24.26
N ALA A 478 -2.15 8.51 23.93
CA ALA A 478 -2.11 9.93 24.29
C ALA A 478 -1.97 10.14 25.81
N THR A 479 -2.71 9.35 26.59
CA THR A 479 -2.67 9.39 28.06
C THR A 479 -1.33 8.90 28.61
N LYS A 480 -0.82 7.74 28.10
CA LYS A 480 0.43 7.13 28.56
C LYS A 480 1.63 8.05 28.34
N TYR A 481 1.69 8.72 27.20
CA TYR A 481 2.85 9.54 26.82
C TYR A 481 2.63 11.05 27.00
N ASN A 482 1.46 11.48 27.50
CA ASN A 482 1.07 12.89 27.66
C ASN A 482 1.34 13.72 26.39
N THR A 483 0.78 13.28 25.26
CA THR A 483 1.05 13.81 23.93
C THR A 483 -0.25 14.21 23.21
N SER A 484 -0.15 15.12 22.21
CA SER A 484 -1.25 15.47 21.30
C SER A 484 -1.66 14.30 20.40
N LYS A 485 -0.71 13.41 20.06
CA LYS A 485 -0.96 12.25 19.23
C LYS A 485 -2.07 11.37 19.81
N GLY A 486 -3.18 11.28 19.08
CA GLY A 486 -4.37 10.53 19.49
C GLY A 486 -5.29 11.22 20.50
N ALA A 487 -4.87 12.35 21.10
CA ALA A 487 -5.66 13.03 22.13
C ALA A 487 -7.02 13.54 21.62
N ASN A 488 -7.09 13.94 20.36
CA ASN A 488 -8.29 14.49 19.74
C ASN A 488 -9.16 13.45 19.03
N PHE A 489 -8.87 12.15 19.18
CA PHE A 489 -9.60 11.09 18.49
C PHE A 489 -11.08 11.07 18.93
N ARG A 490 -11.96 11.20 17.96
CA ARG A 490 -13.42 11.18 18.13
C ARG A 490 -14.00 9.94 17.43
N ASP A 491 -14.73 9.11 18.17
CA ASP A 491 -15.32 7.87 17.65
C ASP A 491 -16.41 8.11 16.58
N ASP A 492 -17.05 9.28 16.62
CA ASP A 492 -18.08 9.69 15.66
C ASP A 492 -17.50 10.27 14.35
N ARG A 493 -16.18 10.46 14.25
CA ARG A 493 -15.51 11.11 13.13
C ARG A 493 -14.30 10.33 12.59
N ASP A 494 -13.33 9.98 13.43
CA ASP A 494 -11.95 9.74 13.03
C ASP A 494 -11.66 8.30 12.57
N TYR A 495 -12.67 7.43 12.57
CA TYR A 495 -12.56 6.15 11.88
C TYR A 495 -12.44 6.31 10.37
N LEU A 496 -13.05 7.34 9.79
CA LEU A 496 -12.96 7.64 8.36
C LEU A 496 -12.31 9.02 8.14
N PHE A 497 -11.60 9.16 7.04
CA PHE A 497 -11.08 10.45 6.63
C PHE A 497 -12.16 11.29 5.94
N PRO A 498 -12.03 12.64 5.93
CA PRO A 498 -12.93 13.48 5.17
C PRO A 498 -12.81 13.22 3.67
N ILE A 499 -13.92 13.35 2.95
CA ILE A 499 -13.88 13.45 1.49
C ILE A 499 -13.14 14.75 1.14
N PRO A 500 -12.11 14.71 0.28
CA PRO A 500 -11.29 15.87 -0.01
C PRO A 500 -12.12 17.05 -0.55
N GLN A 501 -11.94 18.25 0.01
CA GLN A 501 -12.72 19.41 -0.37
C GLN A 501 -12.63 19.72 -1.86
N GLY A 502 -11.44 19.60 -2.45
CA GLY A 502 -11.26 19.85 -3.88
C GLY A 502 -12.10 18.92 -4.78
N GLU A 503 -12.34 17.67 -4.36
CA GLU A 503 -13.18 16.74 -5.11
C GLU A 503 -14.68 17.05 -4.92
N ARG A 504 -15.07 17.49 -3.74
CA ARG A 504 -16.43 17.98 -3.49
C ARG A 504 -16.74 19.23 -4.31
N ASP A 505 -15.82 20.17 -4.36
CA ASP A 505 -15.97 21.42 -5.14
C ASP A 505 -16.08 21.12 -6.66
N LYS A 506 -15.21 20.25 -7.20
CA LYS A 506 -15.27 19.83 -8.61
C LYS A 506 -16.60 19.16 -8.97
N SER A 507 -17.17 18.39 -8.06
CA SER A 507 -18.45 17.69 -8.24
C SER A 507 -19.66 18.54 -7.85
N ASN A 508 -19.53 19.85 -7.64
CA ASN A 508 -20.59 20.72 -7.15
C ASN A 508 -21.29 20.17 -5.87
N ASN A 509 -20.51 19.58 -4.96
CA ASN A 509 -20.96 18.93 -3.72
C ASN A 509 -21.90 17.71 -3.90
N ILE A 510 -21.88 17.06 -5.07
CA ILE A 510 -22.53 15.74 -5.24
C ILE A 510 -21.94 14.72 -4.27
N LEU A 511 -20.62 14.80 -3.99
CA LEU A 511 -19.98 14.00 -2.96
C LEU A 511 -20.35 14.55 -1.57
N SER A 512 -21.20 13.81 -0.84
CA SER A 512 -21.50 14.10 0.56
C SER A 512 -20.25 13.95 1.43
N GLN A 513 -20.16 14.71 2.53
CA GLN A 513 -19.05 14.61 3.47
C GLN A 513 -19.25 13.48 4.48
N ASN A 514 -18.16 12.95 5.03
CA ASN A 514 -18.21 12.05 6.17
C ASN A 514 -18.64 12.80 7.45
N PRO A 515 -19.29 12.12 8.40
CA PRO A 515 -19.74 12.75 9.64
C PRO A 515 -18.61 13.46 10.39
N GLY A 516 -18.89 14.62 10.95
CA GLY A 516 -17.96 15.38 11.78
C GLY A 516 -16.98 16.31 11.06
N PHE A 517 -17.02 16.33 9.69
CA PHE A 517 -16.19 17.20 8.85
C PHE A 517 -16.98 18.25 8.09
#